data_21f34bec1305c1d011e91b26d6d24993
#
_entry.id   21f34bec1305c1d011e91b26d6d24993
#
_cell.length_a   1.000
_cell.length_b   1.000
_cell.length_c   1.000
_cell.angle_alpha   90.00
_cell.angle_beta   90.00
_cell.angle_gamma   90.00
#
_symmetry.space_group_name_H-M   'P 1'
#
loop_
_entity.id
_entity.type
_entity.pdbx_description
1 polymer ?
#
loop_
_entity_poly.entity_id
_entity_poly.type
_entity_poly.pdbx_seq_one_letter_code
_entity_poly.pdbx_strand_id
1 'polypeptide(L)'
;MASLRERARKQRPSLRTGERLDSVAESVVNHSVSPAAPADSILPADTLTDSEILALDSMPPTPRKSRIVREKVDIDNAVDFAAKDSLVMMGQNAAFMYGASNVKYADIDLSADEIHMDMKESLVYAVGRKDSTDEVVGSPVFKDRSGEYQSKTMTYNFKTSKGFITDVVTQQGEGYLTGGQTKKLADDSYNIINGRYTTCDDHEHPHFYMQLTKAKMRPKKDIVTGPAYMVLCDVPLPLAVPFGYFPFTSKYSSGVIFPTFGDDYNKGFYLRDGGYYFALSDYADLALTGEIYTKGSWGLAARSTYRKRYKFSGSFNMSFLTTITGDKGSPDYMKQKNFRIAWTHSQDSKANPKMTFSSSVNFATSGYSRNDLNSYYNESFTENTKNSTVNLSYRFSSKFQMSTTASLAQRTQDSTLSVSFPNFTLSLSQIAPFKRKRAVGAERWYEKIKMSYTGSFQNSLTAKQNEFFKKSLVKDWANGMRHSVPVSATFSLFQYINVSPSISMNDRMYTRKIRRSWDPAASAEVQDTTYNFYNVFDFNASVSLDTKI
;
A
#
# COMPACT_ATOMS: atom_id res chain seq x y z
N MET A 1 -4.31 -6.83 38.36
CA MET A 1 -3.94 -6.89 36.92
C MET A 1 -2.44 -7.15 36.70
N ALA A 2 -1.87 -8.10 37.44
CA ALA A 2 -0.43 -8.41 37.35
C ALA A 2 -0.12 -9.90 37.04
N SER A 3 -1.11 -10.67 36.52
CA SER A 3 -0.95 -12.13 36.34
C SER A 3 -1.01 -12.62 34.89
N LEU A 4 -1.05 -11.75 33.89
CA LEU A 4 -1.13 -12.12 32.47
C LEU A 4 0.13 -11.82 31.64
N ARG A 5 1.21 -11.32 32.27
CA ARG A 5 2.48 -11.03 31.58
C ARG A 5 3.57 -12.11 31.71
N GLU A 6 3.33 -13.17 32.46
CA GLU A 6 4.37 -14.14 32.78
C GLU A 6 4.30 -15.49 32.03
N ARG A 7 3.26 -15.69 31.18
CA ARG A 7 3.10 -16.95 30.41
C ARG A 7 3.57 -16.91 28.95
N ALA A 8 4.07 -15.78 28.45
CA ALA A 8 4.52 -15.65 27.06
C ALA A 8 6.05 -15.78 26.85
N ARG A 9 6.80 -16.26 27.85
CA ARG A 9 8.28 -16.27 27.81
C ARG A 9 8.94 -17.65 27.78
N LYS A 10 8.18 -18.73 27.56
CA LYS A 10 8.74 -20.07 27.42
C LYS A 10 8.19 -20.79 26.20
N GLN A 11 8.81 -20.54 25.05
CA GLN A 11 8.93 -21.49 23.93
C GLN A 11 9.66 -20.79 22.77
N ARG A 12 10.97 -20.88 22.79
CA ARG A 12 11.82 -20.76 21.59
C ARG A 12 12.77 -21.98 21.60
N PRO A 13 12.76 -22.81 20.57
CA PRO A 13 13.84 -23.76 20.36
C PRO A 13 15.00 -23.06 19.64
N SER A 14 16.18 -23.26 20.19
CA SER A 14 17.47 -22.91 19.60
C SER A 14 17.77 -23.76 18.38
N LEU A 15 18.19 -23.14 17.27
CA LEU A 15 18.87 -23.84 16.18
C LEU A 15 20.34 -23.41 16.14
N ARG A 16 21.20 -24.41 16.24
CA ARG A 16 22.65 -24.36 16.17
C ARG A 16 23.14 -24.11 14.74
N THR A 17 24.20 -23.36 14.70
CA THR A 17 25.28 -23.20 13.72
C THR A 17 25.67 -24.43 12.90
N GLY A 18 26.01 -24.15 11.61
CA GLY A 18 27.18 -24.68 10.95
C GLY A 18 26.92 -25.51 9.71
N GLU A 19 27.20 -24.98 8.54
CA GLU A 19 28.22 -25.50 7.64
C GLU A 19 28.26 -24.74 6.33
N ARG A 20 29.47 -24.34 5.99
CA ARG A 20 29.89 -23.83 4.67
C ARG A 20 29.89 -24.98 3.67
N LEU A 21 29.56 -24.72 2.44
CA LEU A 21 30.22 -25.30 1.26
C LEU A 21 30.19 -24.31 0.10
N ASP A 22 31.40 -24.04 -0.33
CA ASP A 22 31.79 -23.22 -1.48
C ASP A 22 31.60 -23.97 -2.80
N SER A 23 31.55 -23.15 -3.85
CA SER A 23 31.96 -23.40 -5.23
C SER A 23 31.12 -24.29 -6.14
N VAL A 24 30.72 -23.77 -7.26
CA VAL A 24 31.34 -23.94 -8.58
C VAL A 24 30.73 -22.93 -9.56
N ALA A 25 31.63 -22.30 -10.27
CA ALA A 25 31.42 -21.28 -11.30
C ALA A 25 31.08 -21.88 -12.68
N GLU A 26 30.67 -20.95 -13.56
CA GLU A 26 30.83 -20.93 -15.02
C GLU A 26 30.00 -21.81 -15.93
N SER A 27 29.16 -21.20 -16.75
CA SER A 27 29.53 -20.98 -18.15
C SER A 27 28.51 -20.09 -18.89
N VAL A 28 29.08 -19.08 -19.50
CA VAL A 28 28.58 -18.15 -20.50
C VAL A 28 28.27 -18.89 -21.80
N VAL A 29 27.16 -18.57 -22.49
CA VAL A 29 27.16 -18.39 -23.95
C VAL A 29 26.05 -17.41 -24.36
N ASN A 30 26.49 -16.31 -24.93
CA ASN A 30 25.78 -15.36 -25.78
C ASN A 30 25.22 -16.04 -27.04
N HIS A 31 24.03 -15.64 -27.48
CA HIS A 31 23.81 -15.31 -28.89
C HIS A 31 22.68 -14.29 -29.05
N SER A 32 23.11 -13.11 -29.44
CA SER A 32 22.38 -12.08 -30.16
C SER A 32 21.97 -12.59 -31.55
N VAL A 33 20.85 -12.12 -32.10
CA VAL A 33 20.69 -11.39 -33.36
C VAL A 33 19.21 -11.29 -33.74
N SER A 34 18.68 -10.11 -33.84
CA SER A 34 17.63 -9.64 -34.77
C SER A 34 18.31 -9.28 -36.10
N PRO A 35 17.64 -9.07 -37.24
CA PRO A 35 16.39 -8.35 -37.46
C PRO A 35 15.49 -8.75 -38.69
N ALA A 36 14.29 -8.13 -38.73
CA ALA A 36 13.56 -7.54 -39.86
C ALA A 36 12.99 -8.42 -41.02
N ALA A 37 11.72 -8.10 -41.25
CA ALA A 37 10.89 -8.42 -42.39
C ALA A 37 11.42 -7.91 -43.76
N PRO A 38 10.87 -8.31 -44.91
CA PRO A 38 9.63 -7.68 -45.40
C PRO A 38 8.66 -8.57 -46.22
N ALA A 39 7.58 -7.91 -46.60
CA ALA A 39 6.36 -8.30 -47.26
C ALA A 39 6.47 -8.85 -48.71
N ASP A 40 5.30 -9.33 -49.15
CA ASP A 40 4.82 -9.49 -50.55
C ASP A 40 5.33 -10.66 -51.38
N SER A 41 4.37 -11.58 -51.64
CA SER A 41 3.96 -11.82 -53.05
C SER A 41 2.76 -12.79 -53.14
N ILE A 42 1.70 -12.28 -53.70
CA ILE A 42 0.55 -12.99 -54.27
C ILE A 42 1.03 -13.63 -55.56
N LEU A 43 0.74 -14.93 -55.79
CA LEU A 43 0.64 -15.53 -57.12
C LEU A 43 -0.37 -16.69 -57.14
N PRO A 44 -0.89 -17.06 -58.33
CA PRO A 44 -2.30 -17.28 -58.53
C PRO A 44 -2.70 -18.75 -58.63
N ALA A 45 -4.01 -18.98 -58.59
CA ALA A 45 -4.69 -20.25 -58.83
C ALA A 45 -4.39 -20.78 -60.25
N ASP A 46 -3.81 -21.97 -60.32
CA ASP A 46 -3.77 -22.75 -61.55
C ASP A 46 -4.91 -23.77 -61.55
N THR A 47 -5.80 -23.55 -62.51
CA THR A 47 -6.87 -24.41 -62.94
C THR A 47 -6.31 -25.70 -63.58
N LEU A 48 -6.62 -26.83 -62.97
CA LEU A 48 -6.42 -28.13 -63.58
C LEU A 48 -7.41 -28.32 -64.71
N THR A 49 -6.93 -28.69 -65.92
CA THR A 49 -7.69 -28.87 -67.12
C THR A 49 -8.38 -30.25 -67.16
N ASP A 50 -9.57 -30.30 -67.80
CA ASP A 50 -10.51 -31.44 -67.93
C ASP A 50 -9.94 -32.71 -68.55
N SER A 51 -8.67 -32.80 -68.94
CA SER A 51 -8.05 -33.97 -69.57
C SER A 51 -7.40 -34.97 -68.60
N GLU A 52 -7.28 -34.63 -67.29
CA GLU A 52 -6.69 -35.56 -66.30
C GLU A 52 -7.73 -36.38 -65.52
N ILE A 53 -9.02 -36.14 -65.72
CA ILE A 53 -10.12 -36.85 -65.04
C ILE A 53 -10.51 -38.13 -65.74
N LEU A 54 -10.12 -38.33 -67.01
CA LEU A 54 -10.55 -39.48 -67.84
C LEU A 54 -9.59 -40.67 -67.81
N ALA A 55 -8.49 -40.66 -67.11
CA ALA A 55 -7.50 -41.77 -67.08
C ALA A 55 -7.63 -42.72 -65.87
N LEU A 56 -8.62 -42.57 -64.99
CA LEU A 56 -8.73 -43.32 -63.71
C LEU A 56 -9.82 -44.41 -63.71
N ASP A 57 -10.51 -44.66 -64.84
CA ASP A 57 -11.68 -45.54 -64.85
C ASP A 57 -11.45 -46.93 -65.55
N SER A 58 -10.21 -47.41 -65.64
CA SER A 58 -9.93 -48.73 -66.24
C SER A 58 -8.87 -49.51 -65.47
N MET A 59 -9.18 -49.88 -64.19
CA MET A 59 -8.46 -50.98 -63.51
C MET A 59 -9.45 -51.95 -62.84
N PRO A 60 -9.27 -53.28 -62.98
CA PRO A 60 -10.18 -54.29 -62.39
C PRO A 60 -9.97 -54.34 -60.87
N PRO A 61 -11.03 -54.64 -60.06
CA PRO A 61 -10.97 -54.61 -58.61
C PRO A 61 -10.13 -55.77 -58.05
N THR A 62 -9.02 -55.44 -57.42
CA THR A 62 -8.29 -56.37 -56.55
C THR A 62 -9.04 -56.54 -55.21
N PRO A 63 -9.11 -57.80 -54.68
CA PRO A 63 -9.85 -58.04 -53.44
C PRO A 63 -9.15 -57.31 -52.24
N ARG A 64 -9.79 -56.31 -51.70
CA ARG A 64 -9.35 -55.64 -50.50
C ARG A 64 -9.46 -56.59 -49.30
N LYS A 65 -8.33 -57.06 -48.77
CA LYS A 65 -8.26 -57.56 -47.41
C LYS A 65 -8.73 -56.45 -46.50
N SER A 66 -9.79 -56.67 -45.74
CA SER A 66 -10.28 -55.76 -44.71
C SER A 66 -9.18 -55.58 -43.66
N ARG A 67 -8.42 -54.50 -43.78
CA ARG A 67 -7.53 -54.02 -42.74
C ARG A 67 -8.42 -53.39 -41.70
N ILE A 68 -8.58 -54.02 -40.54
CA ILE A 68 -9.15 -53.41 -39.37
C ILE A 68 -8.27 -52.21 -39.09
N VAL A 69 -8.71 -51.00 -39.49
CA VAL A 69 -8.12 -49.76 -39.10
C VAL A 69 -8.54 -49.61 -37.64
N ARG A 70 -7.63 -49.96 -36.74
CA ARG A 70 -7.75 -49.51 -35.37
C ARG A 70 -7.66 -47.98 -35.42
N GLU A 71 -8.80 -47.29 -35.28
CA GLU A 71 -8.81 -45.87 -35.05
C GLU A 71 -7.94 -45.61 -33.81
N LYS A 72 -6.87 -44.85 -33.98
CA LYS A 72 -6.02 -44.43 -32.89
C LYS A 72 -6.88 -43.56 -31.99
N VAL A 73 -7.22 -44.06 -30.83
CA VAL A 73 -7.80 -43.23 -29.79
C VAL A 73 -6.71 -42.21 -29.41
N ASP A 74 -6.98 -40.96 -29.71
CA ASP A 74 -6.02 -39.85 -29.63
C ASP A 74 -6.01 -39.30 -28.20
N ILE A 75 -5.72 -40.18 -27.21
CA ILE A 75 -5.55 -39.85 -25.80
C ILE A 75 -4.08 -40.11 -25.48
N ASP A 76 -3.35 -39.02 -25.12
CA ASP A 76 -1.90 -39.05 -24.93
C ASP A 76 -1.46 -39.77 -23.65
N ASN A 77 -2.36 -39.95 -22.67
CA ASN A 77 -2.08 -40.59 -21.39
C ASN A 77 -3.08 -41.73 -21.10
N ALA A 78 -2.67 -42.67 -20.24
CA ALA A 78 -3.57 -43.70 -19.72
C ALA A 78 -4.67 -43.07 -18.88
N VAL A 79 -5.90 -43.54 -19.01
CA VAL A 79 -7.04 -43.18 -18.16
C VAL A 79 -7.23 -44.32 -17.17
N ASP A 80 -7.02 -44.03 -15.89
CA ASP A 80 -7.32 -44.94 -14.79
C ASP A 80 -8.75 -44.70 -14.31
N PHE A 81 -9.54 -45.75 -14.21
CA PHE A 81 -10.91 -45.66 -13.73
C PHE A 81 -11.23 -46.80 -12.76
N ALA A 82 -11.99 -46.45 -11.74
CA ALA A 82 -12.44 -47.39 -10.71
C ALA A 82 -13.88 -47.09 -10.33
N ALA A 83 -14.63 -48.12 -10.00
CA ALA A 83 -15.98 -48.02 -9.49
C ALA A 83 -16.14 -49.04 -8.35
N LYS A 84 -16.92 -48.69 -7.32
CA LYS A 84 -17.13 -49.57 -6.17
C LYS A 84 -18.21 -50.62 -6.43
N ASP A 85 -19.31 -50.23 -7.07
CA ASP A 85 -20.46 -51.11 -7.25
C ASP A 85 -20.40 -51.88 -8.58
N SER A 86 -20.34 -51.18 -9.70
CA SER A 86 -20.25 -51.84 -11.02
C SER A 86 -19.54 -50.99 -12.07
N LEU A 87 -18.88 -51.70 -13.00
CA LEU A 87 -18.27 -51.15 -14.19
C LEU A 87 -18.78 -51.90 -15.40
N VAL A 88 -19.47 -51.23 -16.29
CA VAL A 88 -20.02 -51.78 -17.50
C VAL A 88 -19.32 -51.15 -18.71
N MET A 89 -18.66 -51.97 -19.52
CA MET A 89 -18.05 -51.53 -20.79
C MET A 89 -18.88 -51.99 -21.96
N MET A 90 -19.29 -51.07 -22.83
CA MET A 90 -20.01 -51.36 -24.07
C MET A 90 -19.04 -51.23 -25.26
N GLY A 91 -18.51 -52.35 -25.66
CA GLY A 91 -17.48 -52.41 -26.69
C GLY A 91 -16.17 -51.74 -26.24
N GLN A 92 -15.52 -51.00 -27.13
CA GLN A 92 -14.30 -50.23 -26.86
C GLN A 92 -14.58 -48.72 -26.69
N ASN A 93 -15.84 -48.30 -26.78
CA ASN A 93 -16.19 -46.91 -26.98
C ASN A 93 -16.87 -46.27 -25.78
N ALA A 94 -17.54 -47.01 -24.91
CA ALA A 94 -18.26 -46.44 -23.76
C ALA A 94 -18.03 -47.25 -22.49
N ALA A 95 -17.89 -46.53 -21.38
CA ALA A 95 -17.80 -47.10 -20.04
C ALA A 95 -18.81 -46.40 -19.11
N PHE A 96 -19.51 -47.19 -18.31
CA PHE A 96 -20.48 -46.75 -17.32
C PHE A 96 -20.01 -47.24 -15.95
N MET A 97 -19.88 -46.33 -15.02
CA MET A 97 -19.35 -46.59 -13.68
C MET A 97 -20.39 -46.17 -12.64
N TYR A 98 -20.65 -47.02 -11.68
CA TYR A 98 -21.64 -46.83 -10.66
C TYR A 98 -21.06 -47.09 -9.26
N GLY A 99 -21.43 -46.24 -8.28
CA GLY A 99 -21.05 -46.35 -6.88
C GLY A 99 -19.62 -45.87 -6.61
N ALA A 100 -19.49 -44.70 -6.05
CA ALA A 100 -18.22 -44.06 -5.69
C ALA A 100 -17.14 -44.21 -6.77
N SER A 101 -17.51 -43.86 -7.98
CA SER A 101 -16.68 -43.97 -9.19
C SER A 101 -15.61 -42.89 -9.22
N ASN A 102 -14.44 -43.24 -9.77
CA ASN A 102 -13.31 -42.32 -9.88
C ASN A 102 -12.64 -42.50 -11.26
N VAL A 103 -12.32 -41.40 -11.91
CA VAL A 103 -11.58 -41.34 -13.17
C VAL A 103 -10.38 -40.43 -13.02
N LYS A 104 -9.19 -40.95 -13.28
CA LYS A 104 -7.93 -40.19 -13.25
C LYS A 104 -7.33 -40.13 -14.64
N TYR A 105 -6.98 -38.91 -15.04
CA TYR A 105 -6.31 -38.63 -16.30
C TYR A 105 -5.29 -37.53 -16.12
N ALA A 106 -4.02 -37.85 -16.24
CA ALA A 106 -2.92 -36.94 -15.99
C ALA A 106 -3.04 -36.29 -14.58
N ASP A 107 -3.26 -34.97 -14.51
CA ASP A 107 -3.43 -34.22 -13.24
C ASP A 107 -4.90 -34.03 -12.84
N ILE A 108 -5.82 -34.69 -13.54
CA ILE A 108 -7.26 -34.58 -13.33
C ILE A 108 -7.73 -35.78 -12.53
N ASP A 109 -8.49 -35.55 -11.49
CA ASP A 109 -9.16 -36.55 -10.66
C ASP A 109 -10.64 -36.19 -10.57
N LEU A 110 -11.50 -36.98 -11.14
CA LEU A 110 -12.95 -36.83 -11.14
C LEU A 110 -13.58 -37.99 -10.37
N SER A 111 -14.28 -37.66 -9.30
CA SER A 111 -15.03 -38.63 -8.50
C SER A 111 -16.51 -38.26 -8.48
N ALA A 112 -17.39 -39.28 -8.63
CA ALA A 112 -18.85 -39.12 -8.54
C ALA A 112 -19.49 -40.49 -8.25
N ASP A 113 -20.78 -40.51 -7.90
CA ASP A 113 -21.48 -41.77 -7.75
C ASP A 113 -21.74 -42.44 -9.11
N GLU A 114 -22.05 -41.67 -10.12
CA GLU A 114 -22.28 -42.17 -11.48
C GLU A 114 -21.44 -41.41 -12.49
N ILE A 115 -20.63 -42.16 -13.29
CA ILE A 115 -19.79 -41.60 -14.33
C ILE A 115 -19.99 -42.35 -15.63
N HIS A 116 -20.35 -41.62 -16.67
CA HIS A 116 -20.46 -42.13 -18.04
C HIS A 116 -19.30 -41.57 -18.89
N MET A 117 -18.57 -42.42 -19.55
CA MET A 117 -17.45 -42.05 -20.39
C MET A 117 -17.65 -42.53 -21.83
N ASP A 118 -17.57 -41.60 -22.79
CA ASP A 118 -17.47 -41.87 -24.21
C ASP A 118 -16.00 -41.71 -24.64
N MET A 119 -15.36 -42.85 -24.90
CA MET A 119 -13.95 -42.88 -25.28
C MET A 119 -13.71 -42.39 -26.71
N LYS A 120 -14.72 -42.49 -27.60
CA LYS A 120 -14.62 -42.04 -28.97
C LYS A 120 -14.59 -40.52 -29.08
N GLU A 121 -15.45 -39.87 -28.31
CA GLU A 121 -15.52 -38.40 -28.25
C GLU A 121 -14.66 -37.82 -27.15
N SER A 122 -13.99 -38.67 -26.34
CA SER A 122 -13.19 -38.28 -25.17
C SER A 122 -13.99 -37.44 -24.16
N LEU A 123 -15.27 -37.78 -24.02
CA LEU A 123 -16.23 -37.06 -23.17
C LEU A 123 -16.55 -37.87 -21.93
N VAL A 124 -16.56 -37.21 -20.76
CA VAL A 124 -17.04 -37.78 -19.52
C VAL A 124 -18.21 -36.96 -19.00
N TYR A 125 -19.24 -37.63 -18.51
CA TYR A 125 -20.37 -37.08 -17.84
C TYR A 125 -20.43 -37.66 -16.42
N ALA A 126 -20.58 -36.82 -15.41
CA ALA A 126 -20.63 -37.22 -14.01
C ALA A 126 -21.82 -36.59 -13.29
N VAL A 127 -22.49 -37.38 -12.46
CA VAL A 127 -23.66 -36.97 -11.70
C VAL A 127 -23.76 -37.73 -10.38
N GLY A 128 -24.33 -37.10 -9.36
CA GLY A 128 -24.68 -37.78 -8.12
C GLY A 128 -25.98 -38.55 -8.26
N ARG A 129 -26.16 -39.59 -7.45
CA ARG A 129 -27.39 -40.38 -7.40
C ARG A 129 -28.32 -39.89 -6.28
N LYS A 130 -29.61 -39.94 -6.56
CA LYS A 130 -30.62 -39.72 -5.50
C LYS A 130 -30.73 -40.96 -4.63
N ASP A 131 -30.63 -40.73 -3.30
CA ASP A 131 -30.86 -41.76 -2.30
C ASP A 131 -32.40 -42.00 -2.08
N SER A 132 -32.75 -42.98 -1.25
CA SER A 132 -34.12 -43.28 -0.87
C SER A 132 -34.86 -42.13 -0.16
N THR A 133 -34.14 -41.15 0.36
CA THR A 133 -34.65 -39.93 0.98
C THR A 133 -34.76 -38.75 -0.01
N ASP A 134 -34.56 -38.96 -1.31
CA ASP A 134 -34.49 -37.95 -2.39
C ASP A 134 -33.31 -36.96 -2.27
N GLU A 135 -32.38 -37.24 -1.36
CA GLU A 135 -31.14 -36.49 -1.25
C GLU A 135 -30.11 -36.94 -2.30
N VAL A 136 -29.35 -35.98 -2.87
CA VAL A 136 -28.32 -36.28 -3.85
C VAL A 136 -27.03 -36.66 -3.14
N VAL A 137 -26.61 -37.92 -3.28
CA VAL A 137 -25.38 -38.45 -2.69
C VAL A 137 -24.33 -38.66 -3.78
N GLY A 138 -23.06 -38.47 -3.43
CA GLY A 138 -21.95 -38.69 -4.34
C GLY A 138 -21.88 -37.70 -5.50
N SER A 139 -22.19 -36.42 -5.22
CA SER A 139 -22.04 -35.31 -6.17
C SER A 139 -20.64 -35.26 -6.79
N PRO A 140 -20.52 -34.91 -8.08
CA PRO A 140 -19.24 -34.86 -8.77
C PRO A 140 -18.24 -33.89 -8.08
N VAL A 141 -17.04 -34.38 -7.83
CA VAL A 141 -15.90 -33.61 -7.33
C VAL A 141 -14.78 -33.72 -8.36
N PHE A 142 -14.42 -32.58 -8.90
CA PHE A 142 -13.35 -32.44 -9.88
C PHE A 142 -12.16 -31.76 -9.25
N LYS A 143 -11.00 -32.40 -9.32
CA LYS A 143 -9.72 -31.85 -8.85
C LYS A 143 -8.76 -31.72 -10.02
N ASP A 144 -8.16 -30.55 -10.14
CA ASP A 144 -7.09 -30.28 -11.08
C ASP A 144 -6.00 -29.41 -10.41
N ARG A 145 -5.00 -28.99 -11.17
CA ARG A 145 -3.93 -28.09 -10.67
C ARG A 145 -4.46 -26.76 -10.13
N SER A 146 -5.64 -26.35 -10.57
CA SER A 146 -6.24 -25.06 -10.19
C SER A 146 -6.99 -25.13 -8.87
N GLY A 147 -7.55 -26.26 -8.51
CA GLY A 147 -8.28 -26.44 -7.25
C GLY A 147 -9.23 -27.62 -7.27
N GLU A 148 -10.13 -27.62 -6.30
CA GLU A 148 -11.21 -28.57 -6.11
C GLU A 148 -12.55 -27.89 -6.39
N TYR A 149 -13.40 -28.57 -7.17
CA TYR A 149 -14.70 -28.06 -7.61
C TYR A 149 -15.76 -29.12 -7.36
N GLN A 150 -16.69 -28.83 -6.49
CA GLN A 150 -17.89 -29.65 -6.28
C GLN A 150 -19.00 -29.17 -7.20
N SER A 151 -19.81 -30.06 -7.72
CA SER A 151 -20.86 -29.71 -8.68
C SER A 151 -22.04 -30.66 -8.61
N LYS A 152 -23.17 -30.23 -9.16
CA LYS A 152 -24.36 -31.10 -9.29
C LYS A 152 -24.25 -32.02 -10.49
N THR A 153 -23.81 -31.48 -11.62
CA THR A 153 -23.51 -32.26 -12.83
C THR A 153 -22.26 -31.71 -13.49
N MET A 154 -21.50 -32.57 -14.13
CA MET A 154 -20.28 -32.19 -14.83
C MET A 154 -20.15 -32.94 -16.14
N THR A 155 -19.82 -32.22 -17.19
CA THR A 155 -19.40 -32.76 -18.49
C THR A 155 -18.02 -32.23 -18.79
N TYR A 156 -17.07 -33.11 -19.10
CA TYR A 156 -15.69 -32.73 -19.43
C TYR A 156 -15.19 -33.48 -20.66
N ASN A 157 -14.49 -32.74 -21.53
CA ASN A 157 -13.88 -33.33 -22.73
C ASN A 157 -12.35 -33.30 -22.57
N PHE A 158 -11.75 -34.48 -22.49
CA PHE A 158 -10.30 -34.63 -22.26
C PHE A 158 -9.45 -34.14 -23.44
N LYS A 159 -9.97 -34.26 -24.68
CA LYS A 159 -9.25 -33.83 -25.88
C LYS A 159 -9.18 -32.30 -26.01
N THR A 160 -10.26 -31.60 -25.69
CA THR A 160 -10.34 -30.14 -25.82
C THR A 160 -10.05 -29.41 -24.52
N SER A 161 -9.91 -30.13 -23.40
CA SER A 161 -9.75 -29.61 -22.05
C SER A 161 -10.86 -28.62 -21.65
N LYS A 162 -12.06 -28.79 -22.21
CA LYS A 162 -13.24 -27.95 -21.92
C LYS A 162 -14.24 -28.72 -21.10
N GLY A 163 -14.90 -28.04 -20.17
CA GLY A 163 -15.94 -28.59 -19.32
C GLY A 163 -17.15 -27.69 -19.22
N PHE A 164 -18.30 -28.31 -18.96
CA PHE A 164 -19.53 -27.63 -18.58
C PHE A 164 -20.00 -28.18 -17.23
N ILE A 165 -20.23 -27.28 -16.27
CA ILE A 165 -20.47 -27.63 -14.88
C ILE A 165 -21.70 -26.86 -14.42
N THR A 166 -22.62 -27.53 -13.73
CA THR A 166 -23.81 -26.90 -13.14
C THR A 166 -23.69 -26.88 -11.63
N ASP A 167 -24.14 -25.77 -11.03
CA ASP A 167 -24.16 -25.55 -9.58
C ASP A 167 -22.80 -25.86 -8.93
N VAL A 168 -21.75 -25.27 -9.49
CA VAL A 168 -20.39 -25.44 -9.00
C VAL A 168 -20.17 -24.66 -7.71
N VAL A 169 -19.49 -25.27 -6.74
CA VAL A 169 -18.99 -24.64 -5.53
C VAL A 169 -17.47 -24.82 -5.47
N THR A 170 -16.73 -23.74 -5.28
CA THR A 170 -15.29 -23.76 -5.13
C THR A 170 -14.81 -22.72 -4.15
N GLN A 171 -13.83 -23.07 -3.35
CA GLN A 171 -13.19 -22.11 -2.44
C GLN A 171 -12.10 -21.34 -3.21
N GLN A 172 -12.16 -20.02 -3.18
CA GLN A 172 -11.19 -19.14 -3.81
C GLN A 172 -10.75 -18.04 -2.83
N GLY A 173 -9.47 -18.14 -2.40
CA GLY A 173 -8.97 -17.25 -1.34
C GLY A 173 -9.67 -17.52 0.00
N GLU A 174 -10.21 -16.46 0.62
CA GLU A 174 -10.94 -16.54 1.89
C GLU A 174 -12.46 -16.74 1.71
N GLY A 175 -12.95 -16.87 0.47
CA GLY A 175 -14.38 -16.97 0.20
C GLY A 175 -14.75 -18.16 -0.68
N TYR A 176 -16.06 -18.36 -0.81
CA TYR A 176 -16.67 -19.38 -1.65
C TYR A 176 -17.30 -18.73 -2.88
N LEU A 177 -17.04 -19.33 -4.04
CA LEU A 177 -17.67 -18.95 -5.30
C LEU A 177 -18.60 -20.09 -5.72
N THR A 178 -19.88 -19.76 -5.86
CA THR A 178 -20.85 -20.67 -6.46
C THR A 178 -21.25 -20.18 -7.84
N GLY A 179 -21.44 -21.08 -8.78
CA GLY A 179 -21.82 -20.72 -10.15
C GLY A 179 -22.98 -21.59 -10.63
N GLY A 180 -24.08 -20.97 -11.07
CA GLY A 180 -25.22 -21.71 -11.60
C GLY A 180 -24.87 -22.49 -12.89
N GLN A 181 -24.26 -21.80 -13.84
CA GLN A 181 -23.71 -22.42 -15.06
C GLN A 181 -22.27 -21.97 -15.26
N THR A 182 -21.39 -22.93 -15.36
CA THR A 182 -19.94 -22.66 -15.46
C THR A 182 -19.34 -23.44 -16.61
N LYS A 183 -18.58 -22.75 -17.47
CA LYS A 183 -17.84 -23.34 -18.58
C LYS A 183 -16.34 -23.20 -18.32
N LYS A 184 -15.67 -24.34 -18.15
CA LYS A 184 -14.19 -24.40 -18.13
C LYS A 184 -13.68 -24.30 -19.56
N LEU A 185 -12.64 -23.48 -19.75
CA LEU A 185 -11.95 -23.30 -21.03
C LEU A 185 -10.59 -24.00 -21.00
N ALA A 186 -9.99 -24.17 -22.16
CA ALA A 186 -8.69 -24.83 -22.30
C ALA A 186 -7.51 -24.04 -21.68
N ASP A 187 -7.69 -22.75 -21.41
CA ASP A 187 -6.74 -21.88 -20.72
C ASP A 187 -6.89 -21.93 -19.17
N ASP A 188 -7.59 -22.94 -18.66
CA ASP A 188 -7.96 -23.11 -17.25
C ASP A 188 -8.79 -21.97 -16.67
N SER A 189 -9.33 -21.08 -17.49
CA SER A 189 -10.29 -20.07 -17.04
C SER A 189 -11.73 -20.60 -17.04
N TYR A 190 -12.56 -20.02 -16.18
CA TYR A 190 -13.97 -20.38 -16.02
C TYR A 190 -14.86 -19.19 -16.35
N ASN A 191 -15.80 -19.38 -17.26
CA ASN A 191 -16.88 -18.43 -17.51
C ASN A 191 -18.09 -18.85 -16.70
N ILE A 192 -18.59 -17.97 -15.86
CA ILE A 192 -19.64 -18.23 -14.87
C ILE A 192 -20.82 -17.33 -15.18
N ILE A 193 -22.01 -17.90 -15.15
CA ILE A 193 -23.29 -17.19 -15.26
C ILE A 193 -24.06 -17.43 -13.96
N ASN A 194 -24.66 -16.38 -13.43
CA ASN A 194 -25.39 -16.39 -12.16
C ASN A 194 -24.54 -16.91 -11.00
N GLY A 195 -23.31 -16.40 -10.88
CA GLY A 195 -22.41 -16.73 -9.79
C GLY A 195 -22.76 -15.98 -8.51
N ARG A 196 -22.42 -16.55 -7.35
CA ARG A 196 -22.49 -15.91 -6.03
C ARG A 196 -21.11 -15.99 -5.41
N TYR A 197 -20.63 -14.89 -4.86
CA TYR A 197 -19.39 -14.87 -4.07
C TYR A 197 -19.72 -14.45 -2.65
N THR A 198 -19.29 -15.26 -1.69
CA THR A 198 -19.50 -15.02 -0.26
C THR A 198 -18.29 -15.40 0.56
N THR A 199 -18.11 -14.73 1.69
CA THR A 199 -17.18 -15.13 2.76
C THR A 199 -17.93 -15.69 3.97
N CYS A 200 -19.21 -16.04 3.81
CA CYS A 200 -20.01 -16.70 4.82
C CYS A 200 -19.57 -18.17 4.93
N ASP A 201 -19.48 -18.69 6.15
CA ASP A 201 -19.16 -20.11 6.39
C ASP A 201 -20.27 -21.04 5.86
N ASP A 202 -21.52 -20.59 5.93
CA ASP A 202 -22.64 -21.26 5.28
C ASP A 202 -22.68 -20.81 3.80
N HIS A 203 -22.11 -21.62 2.94
CA HIS A 203 -22.03 -21.35 1.49
C HIS A 203 -23.22 -21.91 0.70
N GLU A 204 -24.04 -22.77 1.29
CA GLU A 204 -25.28 -23.28 0.69
C GLU A 204 -26.40 -22.23 0.82
N HIS A 205 -26.54 -21.64 2.02
CA HIS A 205 -27.50 -20.59 2.34
C HIS A 205 -26.82 -19.36 2.94
N PRO A 206 -25.98 -18.64 2.15
CA PRO A 206 -25.20 -17.56 2.69
C PRO A 206 -26.05 -16.37 3.11
N HIS A 207 -25.82 -15.87 4.32
CA HIS A 207 -26.52 -14.71 4.86
C HIS A 207 -26.26 -13.44 4.03
N PHE A 208 -25.13 -13.38 3.36
CA PHE A 208 -24.78 -12.29 2.46
C PHE A 208 -23.91 -12.80 1.31
N TYR A 209 -24.15 -12.28 0.14
CA TYR A 209 -23.35 -12.61 -1.04
C TYR A 209 -23.39 -11.50 -2.08
N MET A 210 -22.38 -11.50 -2.92
CA MET A 210 -22.36 -10.68 -4.12
C MET A 210 -22.89 -11.52 -5.28
N GLN A 211 -24.02 -11.14 -5.84
CA GLN A 211 -24.58 -11.76 -7.03
C GLN A 211 -23.84 -11.26 -8.27
N LEU A 212 -23.23 -12.18 -9.01
CA LEU A 212 -22.49 -11.93 -10.23
C LEU A 212 -23.33 -12.37 -11.43
N THR A 213 -23.67 -11.45 -12.32
CA THR A 213 -24.48 -11.81 -13.51
C THR A 213 -23.69 -12.66 -14.48
N LYS A 214 -22.49 -12.20 -14.83
CA LYS A 214 -21.52 -12.91 -15.68
C LYS A 214 -20.13 -12.63 -15.12
N ALA A 215 -19.34 -13.68 -14.96
CA ALA A 215 -17.97 -13.52 -14.48
C ALA A 215 -17.01 -14.42 -15.26
N LYS A 216 -15.77 -13.97 -15.39
CA LYS A 216 -14.64 -14.79 -15.84
C LYS A 216 -13.68 -14.95 -14.68
N MET A 217 -13.50 -16.16 -14.20
CA MET A 217 -12.56 -16.52 -13.15
C MET A 217 -11.28 -17.09 -13.77
N ARG A 218 -10.14 -16.62 -13.29
CA ARG A 218 -8.83 -17.23 -13.50
C ARG A 218 -8.34 -17.76 -12.15
N PRO A 219 -8.30 -19.08 -11.94
CA PRO A 219 -7.96 -19.68 -10.65
C PRO A 219 -6.65 -19.14 -10.09
N LYS A 220 -6.60 -18.91 -8.79
CA LYS A 220 -5.43 -18.35 -8.07
C LYS A 220 -4.98 -16.97 -8.54
N LYS A 221 -5.70 -16.33 -9.44
CA LYS A 221 -5.34 -15.02 -10.00
C LYS A 221 -6.39 -13.97 -9.72
N ASP A 222 -7.56 -14.06 -10.31
CA ASP A 222 -8.62 -13.05 -10.21
C ASP A 222 -9.98 -13.51 -10.70
N ILE A 223 -11.02 -12.72 -10.35
CA ILE A 223 -12.34 -12.75 -10.99
C ILE A 223 -12.59 -11.39 -11.62
N VAL A 224 -12.98 -11.36 -12.87
CA VAL A 224 -13.53 -10.19 -13.55
C VAL A 224 -15.02 -10.42 -13.73
N THR A 225 -15.84 -9.54 -13.20
CA THR A 225 -17.30 -9.65 -13.29
C THR A 225 -17.89 -8.47 -14.06
N GLY A 226 -18.97 -8.73 -14.81
CA GLY A 226 -19.89 -7.70 -15.28
C GLY A 226 -20.73 -7.13 -14.14
N PRO A 227 -21.96 -6.69 -14.40
CA PRO A 227 -22.81 -6.14 -13.34
C PRO A 227 -22.95 -7.10 -12.16
N ALA A 228 -22.68 -6.57 -10.98
CA ALA A 228 -22.79 -7.31 -9.74
C ALA A 228 -23.51 -6.47 -8.69
N TYR A 229 -24.29 -7.11 -7.81
CA TYR A 229 -24.99 -6.43 -6.72
C TYR A 229 -24.95 -7.26 -5.46
N MET A 230 -25.05 -6.59 -4.33
CA MET A 230 -25.02 -7.22 -3.02
C MET A 230 -26.41 -7.68 -2.61
N VAL A 231 -26.49 -8.88 -2.04
CA VAL A 231 -27.70 -9.47 -1.47
C VAL A 231 -27.42 -9.77 0.00
N LEU A 232 -28.35 -9.41 0.86
CA LEU A 232 -28.31 -9.65 2.31
C LEU A 232 -29.60 -10.35 2.72
N CYS A 233 -29.50 -11.54 3.30
CA CYS A 233 -30.64 -12.38 3.69
C CYS A 233 -31.68 -12.48 2.55
N ASP A 234 -31.23 -12.78 1.33
CA ASP A 234 -31.99 -12.89 0.09
C ASP A 234 -32.69 -11.60 -0.40
N VAL A 235 -32.42 -10.46 0.27
CA VAL A 235 -32.91 -9.15 -0.15
C VAL A 235 -31.83 -8.44 -0.96
N PRO A 236 -32.07 -8.11 -2.25
CA PRO A 236 -31.12 -7.37 -3.05
C PRO A 236 -31.00 -5.92 -2.55
N LEU A 237 -29.79 -5.50 -2.23
CA LEU A 237 -29.49 -4.13 -1.84
C LEU A 237 -29.27 -3.23 -3.07
N PRO A 238 -29.54 -1.92 -2.98
CA PRO A 238 -29.29 -0.96 -4.05
C PRO A 238 -27.78 -0.65 -4.22
N LEU A 239 -26.92 -1.56 -3.79
CA LEU A 239 -25.46 -1.52 -3.95
C LEU A 239 -25.09 -2.38 -5.15
N ALA A 240 -24.99 -1.76 -6.32
CA ALA A 240 -24.61 -2.42 -7.55
C ALA A 240 -23.38 -1.76 -8.18
N VAL A 241 -22.53 -2.57 -8.76
CA VAL A 241 -21.37 -2.13 -9.56
C VAL A 241 -21.54 -2.59 -11.00
N PRO A 242 -21.27 -1.75 -12.00
CA PRO A 242 -21.42 -2.13 -13.41
C PRO A 242 -20.39 -3.18 -13.85
N PHE A 243 -19.24 -3.22 -13.20
CA PHE A 243 -18.20 -4.24 -13.35
C PHE A 243 -17.36 -4.31 -12.08
N GLY A 244 -16.74 -5.47 -11.84
CA GLY A 244 -15.86 -5.68 -10.70
C GLY A 244 -14.60 -6.45 -11.09
N TYR A 245 -13.52 -6.21 -10.36
CA TYR A 245 -12.27 -6.93 -10.46
C TYR A 245 -11.83 -7.34 -9.05
N PHE A 246 -11.75 -8.64 -8.80
CA PHE A 246 -11.44 -9.23 -7.50
C PHE A 246 -10.19 -10.10 -7.63
N PRO A 247 -9.02 -9.63 -7.22
CA PRO A 247 -7.81 -10.45 -7.23
C PRO A 247 -7.79 -11.41 -6.04
N PHE A 248 -7.43 -12.68 -6.28
CA PHE A 248 -7.26 -13.71 -5.24
C PHE A 248 -5.86 -13.72 -4.61
N THR A 249 -4.99 -12.85 -5.06
CA THR A 249 -3.61 -12.88 -4.58
C THR A 249 -3.52 -12.21 -3.22
N SER A 250 -2.85 -12.86 -2.27
CA SER A 250 -2.38 -12.27 -1.01
C SER A 250 -1.35 -11.14 -1.23
N LYS A 251 -0.99 -10.86 -2.47
CA LYS A 251 -0.13 -9.75 -2.84
C LYS A 251 -0.93 -8.45 -2.84
N TYR A 252 -0.25 -7.42 -2.45
CA TYR A 252 -0.68 -6.03 -2.50
C TYR A 252 -1.31 -5.69 -3.85
N SER A 253 -2.59 -5.42 -3.88
CA SER A 253 -3.33 -5.17 -5.13
C SER A 253 -4.25 -3.96 -5.00
N SER A 254 -4.46 -3.28 -6.12
CA SER A 254 -5.41 -2.18 -6.21
C SER A 254 -6.85 -2.69 -6.15
N GLY A 255 -7.76 -1.91 -5.59
CA GLY A 255 -9.15 -2.31 -5.46
C GLY A 255 -10.07 -1.18 -5.02
N VAL A 256 -11.38 -1.44 -5.09
CA VAL A 256 -12.42 -0.52 -4.66
C VAL A 256 -12.53 -0.55 -3.13
N ILE A 257 -12.61 0.63 -2.53
CA ILE A 257 -12.93 0.81 -1.11
C ILE A 257 -14.44 1.05 -1.03
N PHE A 258 -15.16 0.15 -0.38
CA PHE A 258 -16.60 0.31 -0.21
C PHE A 258 -16.90 1.42 0.80
N PRO A 259 -17.89 2.29 0.50
CA PRO A 259 -18.26 3.35 1.41
C PRO A 259 -18.99 2.81 2.65
N THR A 260 -18.78 3.48 3.76
CA THR A 260 -19.63 3.34 4.93
C THR A 260 -20.86 4.25 4.81
N PHE A 261 -21.98 3.81 5.26
CA PHE A 261 -23.23 4.58 5.25
C PHE A 261 -23.72 4.85 6.66
N GLY A 262 -24.48 5.91 6.82
CA GLY A 262 -25.06 6.29 8.10
C GLY A 262 -25.81 7.61 7.98
N ASP A 263 -26.15 8.21 9.11
CA ASP A 263 -26.81 9.50 9.18
C ASP A 263 -26.11 10.45 10.15
N ASP A 264 -26.21 11.73 9.87
CA ASP A 264 -25.74 12.85 10.68
C ASP A 264 -26.88 13.86 10.83
N TYR A 265 -27.18 14.25 12.05
CA TYR A 265 -28.26 15.18 12.35
C TYR A 265 -28.21 16.47 11.52
N ASN A 266 -27.03 17.04 11.35
CA ASN A 266 -26.83 18.31 10.68
C ASN A 266 -26.68 18.19 9.16
N LYS A 267 -26.08 17.07 8.67
CA LYS A 267 -25.68 16.87 7.26
C LYS A 267 -26.59 15.89 6.50
N GLY A 268 -27.46 15.15 7.23
CA GLY A 268 -28.32 14.11 6.66
C GLY A 268 -27.61 12.77 6.44
N PHE A 269 -28.22 11.89 5.65
CA PHE A 269 -27.60 10.60 5.30
C PHE A 269 -26.31 10.79 4.55
N TYR A 270 -25.35 9.89 4.79
CA TYR A 270 -24.05 9.95 4.15
C TYR A 270 -23.58 8.60 3.61
N LEU A 271 -22.74 8.71 2.57
CA LEU A 271 -21.81 7.67 2.14
C LEU A 271 -20.40 8.24 2.32
N ARG A 272 -19.57 7.56 3.12
CA ARG A 272 -18.22 8.04 3.49
C ARG A 272 -17.16 7.00 3.23
N ASP A 273 -15.93 7.49 3.05
CA ASP A 273 -14.70 6.69 2.91
C ASP A 273 -14.73 5.71 1.73
N GLY A 274 -15.70 5.86 0.81
CA GLY A 274 -15.73 5.12 -0.44
C GLY A 274 -14.73 5.64 -1.45
N GLY A 275 -14.16 4.74 -2.25
CA GLY A 275 -13.16 5.19 -3.22
C GLY A 275 -12.38 4.08 -3.88
N TYR A 276 -11.12 4.37 -4.19
CA TYR A 276 -10.24 3.41 -4.84
C TYR A 276 -8.85 3.43 -4.21
N TYR A 277 -8.34 2.23 -3.95
CA TYR A 277 -7.00 2.00 -3.46
C TYR A 277 -6.07 1.62 -4.62
N PHE A 278 -4.99 2.36 -4.78
CA PHE A 278 -3.95 2.13 -5.77
C PHE A 278 -2.72 1.52 -5.08
N ALA A 279 -2.39 0.30 -5.42
CA ALA A 279 -1.11 -0.32 -5.10
C ALA A 279 -0.07 0.16 -6.12
N LEU A 280 0.53 1.33 -5.90
CA LEU A 280 1.44 1.96 -6.86
C LEU A 280 2.73 1.16 -7.04
N SER A 281 3.29 0.66 -5.93
CA SER A 281 4.51 -0.15 -5.93
C SER A 281 4.67 -0.87 -4.59
N ASP A 282 5.65 -1.76 -4.49
CA ASP A 282 6.03 -2.42 -3.23
C ASP A 282 6.46 -1.42 -2.12
N TYR A 283 6.64 -0.16 -2.46
CA TYR A 283 7.13 0.87 -1.55
C TYR A 283 6.13 1.98 -1.26
N ALA A 284 5.06 2.10 -2.03
CA ALA A 284 4.10 3.20 -1.92
C ALA A 284 2.70 2.79 -2.34
N ASP A 285 1.71 3.27 -1.62
CA ASP A 285 0.29 3.16 -1.92
C ASP A 285 -0.39 4.53 -2.06
N LEU A 286 -1.60 4.54 -2.56
CA LEU A 286 -2.46 5.70 -2.61
C LEU A 286 -3.92 5.28 -2.49
N ALA A 287 -4.62 5.75 -1.48
CA ALA A 287 -6.06 5.64 -1.36
C ALA A 287 -6.71 7.00 -1.68
N LEU A 288 -7.58 7.03 -2.66
CA LEU A 288 -8.44 8.16 -2.95
C LEU A 288 -9.84 7.83 -2.46
N THR A 289 -10.34 8.59 -1.51
CA THR A 289 -11.67 8.39 -0.93
C THR A 289 -12.50 9.64 -1.02
N GLY A 290 -13.82 9.46 -1.08
CA GLY A 290 -14.79 10.54 -1.10
C GLY A 290 -15.87 10.34 -0.06
N GLU A 291 -16.55 11.42 0.27
CA GLU A 291 -17.73 11.44 1.11
C GLU A 291 -18.78 12.38 0.53
N ILE A 292 -20.04 11.98 0.64
CA ILE A 292 -21.19 12.78 0.19
C ILE A 292 -22.30 12.69 1.22
N TYR A 293 -23.05 13.77 1.34
CA TYR A 293 -24.14 13.92 2.29
C TYR A 293 -25.39 14.45 1.59
N THR A 294 -26.58 14.04 2.02
CA THR A 294 -27.84 14.40 1.36
C THR A 294 -28.14 15.89 1.41
N LYS A 295 -27.67 16.63 2.43
CA LYS A 295 -27.83 18.10 2.51
C LYS A 295 -26.78 18.87 1.69
N GLY A 296 -26.00 18.19 0.82
CA GLY A 296 -25.08 18.80 -0.13
C GLY A 296 -23.65 19.00 0.38
N SER A 297 -23.29 18.55 1.57
CA SER A 297 -21.90 18.48 2.01
C SER A 297 -21.17 17.38 1.24
N TRP A 298 -19.89 17.59 0.96
CA TRP A 298 -19.05 16.60 0.30
C TRP A 298 -17.58 16.78 0.64
N GLY A 299 -16.81 15.74 0.52
CA GLY A 299 -15.38 15.72 0.80
C GLY A 299 -14.61 14.78 -0.11
N LEU A 300 -13.32 15.07 -0.26
CA LEU A 300 -12.34 14.22 -0.94
C LEU A 300 -11.11 14.08 -0.06
N ALA A 301 -10.56 12.88 -0.01
CA ALA A 301 -9.33 12.60 0.71
C ALA A 301 -8.37 11.76 -0.13
N ALA A 302 -7.09 12.08 -0.02
CA ALA A 302 -5.99 11.31 -0.59
C ALA A 302 -5.08 10.88 0.56
N ARG A 303 -4.89 9.59 0.72
CA ARG A 303 -4.02 9.00 1.73
C ARG A 303 -2.98 8.13 1.06
N SER A 304 -1.73 8.38 1.36
CA SER A 304 -0.59 7.61 0.82
C SER A 304 0.34 7.23 1.96
N THR A 305 0.80 5.98 1.96
CA THR A 305 1.90 5.53 2.81
C THR A 305 3.04 5.07 1.93
N TYR A 306 4.25 5.37 2.34
CA TYR A 306 5.43 4.95 1.59
C TYR A 306 6.53 4.51 2.54
N ARG A 307 7.21 3.42 2.17
CA ARG A 307 8.27 2.84 2.98
C ARG A 307 9.29 2.11 2.13
N LYS A 308 10.54 2.50 2.27
CA LYS A 308 11.67 1.75 1.71
C LYS A 308 12.62 1.37 2.83
N ARG A 309 12.73 0.05 3.10
CA ARG A 309 13.53 -0.50 4.20
C ARG A 309 14.95 0.07 4.15
N TYR A 310 15.48 0.50 5.29
CA TYR A 310 16.79 1.13 5.46
C TYR A 310 17.00 2.45 4.68
N LYS A 311 15.95 3.06 4.13
CA LYS A 311 16.06 4.34 3.44
C LYS A 311 15.13 5.39 4.04
N PHE A 312 13.83 5.19 3.98
CA PHE A 312 12.85 6.14 4.48
C PHE A 312 11.49 5.49 4.71
N SER A 313 10.69 6.15 5.53
CA SER A 313 9.27 5.87 5.70
C SER A 313 8.50 7.16 5.89
N GLY A 314 7.24 7.16 5.52
CA GLY A 314 6.38 8.32 5.71
C GLY A 314 4.93 8.04 5.33
N SER A 315 4.09 9.04 5.62
CA SER A 315 2.68 9.06 5.20
C SER A 315 2.31 10.47 4.76
N PHE A 316 1.46 10.54 3.78
CA PHE A 316 0.88 11.78 3.27
C PHE A 316 -0.63 11.65 3.29
N ASN A 317 -1.33 12.58 3.92
CA ASN A 317 -2.77 12.65 3.98
C ASN A 317 -3.20 14.07 3.60
N MET A 318 -4.05 14.18 2.61
CA MET A 318 -4.66 15.42 2.20
C MET A 318 -6.17 15.23 2.15
N SER A 319 -6.92 16.13 2.73
CA SER A 319 -8.38 16.09 2.69
C SER A 319 -8.96 17.48 2.46
N PHE A 320 -10.03 17.50 1.71
CA PHE A 320 -10.83 18.69 1.41
C PHE A 320 -12.28 18.39 1.73
N LEU A 321 -12.91 19.27 2.49
CA LEU A 321 -14.29 19.12 2.95
C LEU A 321 -15.07 20.40 2.70
N THR A 322 -16.20 20.30 2.02
CA THR A 322 -17.21 21.34 1.92
C THR A 322 -18.38 20.96 2.81
N THR A 323 -18.57 21.69 3.89
CA THR A 323 -19.66 21.46 4.85
C THR A 323 -20.76 22.49 4.62
N ILE A 324 -21.99 22.00 4.51
CA ILE A 324 -23.22 22.80 4.44
C ILE A 324 -24.05 22.40 5.64
N THR A 325 -24.40 23.39 6.47
CA THR A 325 -25.29 23.25 7.62
C THR A 325 -26.46 24.19 7.44
N GLY A 326 -27.63 23.80 7.96
CA GLY A 326 -28.88 24.53 7.75
C GLY A 326 -29.45 24.38 6.34
N ASP A 327 -30.69 24.78 6.15
CA ASP A 327 -31.39 24.74 4.86
C ASP A 327 -31.23 26.08 4.12
N LYS A 328 -31.19 26.04 2.78
CA LYS A 328 -31.09 27.25 1.96
C LYS A 328 -32.22 28.22 2.27
N GLY A 329 -31.87 29.43 2.68
CA GLY A 329 -32.82 30.48 3.06
C GLY A 329 -33.10 30.57 4.57
N SER A 330 -32.58 29.65 5.37
CA SER A 330 -32.63 29.72 6.83
C SER A 330 -31.48 30.58 7.38
N PRO A 331 -31.68 31.28 8.52
CA PRO A 331 -30.64 32.09 9.16
C PRO A 331 -29.39 31.29 9.58
N ASP A 332 -29.53 29.99 9.77
CA ASP A 332 -28.48 29.05 10.16
C ASP A 332 -27.76 28.41 8.96
N TYR A 333 -28.12 28.82 7.73
CA TYR A 333 -27.42 28.35 6.52
C TYR A 333 -25.97 28.81 6.53
N MET A 334 -25.05 27.84 6.55
CA MET A 334 -23.62 28.10 6.51
C MET A 334 -22.92 27.13 5.57
N LYS A 335 -22.09 27.68 4.67
CA LYS A 335 -21.23 26.89 3.79
C LYS A 335 -19.77 27.17 4.10
N GLN A 336 -19.05 26.15 4.53
CA GLN A 336 -17.64 26.21 4.87
C GLN A 336 -16.82 25.29 3.97
N LYS A 337 -15.64 25.76 3.60
CA LYS A 337 -14.64 24.97 2.88
C LYS A 337 -13.44 24.80 3.81
N ASN A 338 -13.09 23.55 4.06
CA ASN A 338 -12.02 23.19 4.96
C ASN A 338 -11.05 22.26 4.26
N PHE A 339 -9.78 22.35 4.60
CA PHE A 339 -8.79 21.42 4.13
C PHE A 339 -7.77 21.09 5.22
N ARG A 340 -7.16 19.93 5.09
CA ARG A 340 -6.08 19.45 5.97
C ARG A 340 -5.00 18.80 5.12
N ILE A 341 -3.76 19.06 5.49
CA ILE A 341 -2.58 18.39 4.97
C ILE A 341 -1.79 17.88 6.17
N ALA A 342 -1.55 16.58 6.20
CA ALA A 342 -0.67 15.95 7.16
C ALA A 342 0.38 15.13 6.42
N TRP A 343 1.64 15.43 6.68
CA TRP A 343 2.76 14.73 6.07
C TRP A 343 3.81 14.40 7.11
N THR A 344 4.08 13.11 7.24
CA THR A 344 5.17 12.62 8.07
C THR A 344 6.21 11.97 7.19
N HIS A 345 7.47 12.27 7.44
CA HIS A 345 8.59 11.65 6.75
C HIS A 345 9.74 11.44 7.74
N SER A 346 10.32 10.27 7.69
CA SER A 346 11.51 9.93 8.47
C SER A 346 12.51 9.21 7.58
N GLN A 347 13.68 9.80 7.44
CA GLN A 347 14.80 9.15 6.79
C GLN A 347 15.53 8.24 7.77
N ASP A 348 15.83 7.02 7.35
CA ASP A 348 16.66 6.09 8.13
C ASP A 348 18.12 6.58 8.16
N SER A 349 18.75 6.50 9.33
CA SER A 349 20.16 6.89 9.50
C SER A 349 21.14 6.10 8.62
N LYS A 350 20.76 4.88 8.24
CA LYS A 350 21.53 4.01 7.33
C LYS A 350 21.46 4.47 5.87
N ALA A 351 20.46 5.26 5.49
CA ALA A 351 20.30 5.74 4.12
C ALA A 351 21.41 6.70 3.70
N ASN A 352 21.76 7.61 4.61
CA ASN A 352 22.85 8.55 4.44
C ASN A 352 23.44 8.93 5.80
N PRO A 353 24.63 8.45 6.15
CA PRO A 353 25.25 8.75 7.44
C PRO A 353 25.56 10.23 7.66
N LYS A 354 25.63 11.02 6.58
CA LYS A 354 25.93 12.46 6.63
C LYS A 354 24.71 13.34 6.67
N MET A 355 23.54 12.85 6.27
CA MET A 355 22.32 13.64 6.15
C MET A 355 21.16 12.93 6.81
N THR A 356 20.40 13.63 7.63
CA THR A 356 19.10 13.18 8.15
C THR A 356 18.03 14.19 7.81
N PHE A 357 16.93 13.69 7.26
CA PHE A 357 15.77 14.48 6.93
C PHE A 357 14.53 13.91 7.64
N SER A 358 13.78 14.78 8.31
CA SER A 358 12.51 14.41 8.93
C SER A 358 11.50 15.53 8.77
N SER A 359 10.24 15.16 8.61
CA SER A 359 9.14 16.12 8.61
C SER A 359 7.95 15.58 9.38
N SER A 360 7.24 16.50 10.03
CA SER A 360 5.96 16.28 10.69
C SER A 360 5.11 17.50 10.43
N VAL A 361 4.36 17.49 9.33
CA VAL A 361 3.49 18.58 8.92
C VAL A 361 2.05 18.24 9.29
N ASN A 362 1.37 19.10 10.01
CA ASN A 362 -0.05 19.02 10.33
C ASN A 362 -0.65 20.42 10.19
N PHE A 363 -1.17 20.70 8.99
CA PHE A 363 -1.79 21.97 8.67
C PHE A 363 -3.25 21.74 8.31
N ALA A 364 -4.14 22.55 8.88
CA ALA A 364 -5.56 22.48 8.58
C ALA A 364 -6.20 23.87 8.74
N THR A 365 -7.29 24.13 7.99
CA THR A 365 -8.14 25.28 8.27
C THR A 365 -8.72 25.20 9.69
N SER A 366 -8.96 26.35 10.32
CA SER A 366 -9.41 26.43 11.73
C SER A 366 -10.72 25.68 11.99
N GLY A 367 -11.59 25.58 10.99
CA GLY A 367 -12.87 24.86 11.06
C GLY A 367 -12.79 23.36 10.75
N TYR A 368 -11.64 22.85 10.27
CA TYR A 368 -11.57 21.46 9.76
C TYR A 368 -11.96 20.44 10.82
N SER A 369 -11.33 20.48 11.98
CA SER A 369 -11.55 19.48 13.03
C SER A 369 -12.98 19.49 13.61
N ARG A 370 -13.67 20.62 13.53
CA ARG A 370 -15.07 20.74 13.97
C ARG A 370 -16.06 20.21 12.96
N ASN A 371 -15.70 20.18 11.67
CA ASN A 371 -16.57 19.80 10.56
C ASN A 371 -16.32 18.36 10.07
N ASP A 372 -15.19 17.76 10.43
CA ASP A 372 -14.84 16.40 10.10
C ASP A 372 -15.40 15.42 11.14
N LEU A 373 -16.27 14.51 10.72
CA LEU A 373 -16.89 13.50 11.59
C LEU A 373 -15.86 12.58 12.24
N ASN A 374 -14.76 12.27 11.56
CA ASN A 374 -13.71 11.43 12.13
C ASN A 374 -13.00 12.10 13.32
N SER A 375 -13.00 13.43 13.34
CA SER A 375 -12.41 14.21 14.43
C SER A 375 -13.28 14.26 15.67
N TYR A 376 -14.59 13.99 15.56
CA TYR A 376 -15.57 14.16 16.64
C TYR A 376 -15.29 13.29 17.87
N TYR A 377 -14.72 12.10 17.65
CA TYR A 377 -14.36 11.15 18.70
C TYR A 377 -12.88 11.12 19.05
N ASN A 378 -12.10 12.05 18.51
CA ASN A 378 -10.65 12.14 18.70
C ASN A 378 -10.26 13.42 19.43
N GLU A 379 -9.10 13.42 20.09
CA GLU A 379 -8.49 14.61 20.71
C GLU A 379 -8.33 15.78 19.74
N SER A 380 -8.20 15.52 18.45
CA SER A 380 -8.09 16.55 17.40
C SER A 380 -9.30 17.49 17.31
N PHE A 381 -10.46 17.12 17.86
CA PHE A 381 -11.62 18.00 17.96
C PHE A 381 -11.38 19.19 18.91
N THR A 382 -10.66 18.95 20.00
CA THR A 382 -10.34 19.95 21.04
C THR A 382 -8.94 20.58 20.86
N GLU A 383 -8.16 20.11 19.88
CA GLU A 383 -6.79 20.58 19.63
C GLU A 383 -6.80 22.05 19.17
N ASN A 384 -6.29 22.94 20.05
CA ASN A 384 -6.21 24.37 19.79
C ASN A 384 -4.93 24.80 19.08
N THR A 385 -3.90 23.95 19.06
CA THR A 385 -2.60 24.27 18.45
C THR A 385 -2.13 23.10 17.58
N LYS A 386 -1.83 23.38 16.32
CA LYS A 386 -1.24 22.43 15.38
C LYS A 386 0.17 22.82 15.04
N ASN A 387 1.10 21.92 15.27
CA ASN A 387 2.52 22.16 15.03
C ASN A 387 2.99 21.37 13.82
N SER A 388 3.72 22.06 12.96
CA SER A 388 4.39 21.47 11.80
C SER A 388 5.87 21.76 11.87
N THR A 389 6.71 20.74 11.65
CA THR A 389 8.16 20.88 11.67
C THR A 389 8.78 20.10 10.51
N VAL A 390 9.79 20.71 9.92
CA VAL A 390 10.65 20.07 8.91
C VAL A 390 12.09 20.28 9.33
N ASN A 391 12.84 19.19 9.49
CA ASN A 391 14.22 19.23 9.97
C ASN A 391 15.15 18.59 8.95
N LEU A 392 16.23 19.28 8.65
CA LEU A 392 17.33 18.79 7.83
C LEU A 392 18.63 18.96 8.62
N SER A 393 19.34 17.88 8.87
CA SER A 393 20.68 17.93 9.45
C SER A 393 21.69 17.37 8.49
N TYR A 394 22.79 18.10 8.31
CA TYR A 394 23.89 17.68 7.46
C TYR A 394 25.22 17.73 8.21
N ARG A 395 25.93 16.62 8.20
CA ARG A 395 27.23 16.47 8.87
C ARG A 395 28.34 16.54 7.83
N PHE A 396 29.04 17.68 7.80
CA PHE A 396 30.20 17.87 6.90
C PHE A 396 31.39 17.02 7.33
N SER A 397 31.61 16.94 8.65
CA SER A 397 32.67 16.13 9.24
C SER A 397 32.21 15.59 10.61
N SER A 398 33.05 14.78 11.26
CA SER A 398 32.78 14.31 12.63
C SER A 398 32.60 15.45 13.66
N LYS A 399 33.10 16.64 13.35
CA LYS A 399 33.10 17.81 14.24
C LYS A 399 32.24 18.97 13.74
N PHE A 400 31.92 19.03 12.45
CA PHE A 400 31.19 20.14 11.85
C PHE A 400 29.87 19.67 11.26
N GLN A 401 28.77 20.25 11.74
CA GLN A 401 27.40 19.93 11.30
C GLN A 401 26.57 21.20 11.13
N MET A 402 25.59 21.10 10.27
CA MET A 402 24.53 22.08 10.05
C MET A 402 23.17 21.44 10.32
N SER A 403 22.30 22.13 11.00
CA SER A 403 20.90 21.78 11.10
C SER A 403 20.04 22.95 10.63
N THR A 404 19.00 22.63 9.88
CA THR A 404 18.01 23.60 9.40
C THR A 404 16.64 23.12 9.83
N THR A 405 15.85 24.02 10.42
CA THR A 405 14.49 23.72 10.87
C THR A 405 13.54 24.76 10.29
N ALA A 406 12.44 24.27 9.73
CA ALA A 406 11.26 25.07 9.44
C ALA A 406 10.15 24.65 10.39
N SER A 407 9.49 25.59 11.06
CA SER A 407 8.38 25.31 11.94
C SER A 407 7.20 26.25 11.68
N LEU A 408 6.01 25.68 11.77
CA LEU A 408 4.75 26.38 11.68
C LEU A 408 3.88 25.96 12.87
N ALA A 409 3.53 26.90 13.72
CA ALA A 409 2.56 26.71 14.78
C ALA A 409 1.28 27.45 14.43
N GLN A 410 0.19 26.73 14.37
CA GLN A 410 -1.14 27.24 14.05
C GLN A 410 -2.01 27.18 15.30
N ARG A 411 -2.55 28.31 15.74
CA ARG A 411 -3.55 28.38 16.80
C ARG A 411 -4.92 28.52 16.17
N THR A 412 -5.78 27.55 16.43
CA THR A 412 -7.10 27.47 15.78
C THR A 412 -8.11 28.41 16.41
N GLN A 413 -7.95 28.76 17.69
CA GLN A 413 -8.88 29.61 18.44
C GLN A 413 -8.92 31.05 17.92
N ASP A 414 -7.77 31.64 17.66
CA ASP A 414 -7.60 33.02 17.19
C ASP A 414 -7.13 33.13 15.75
N SER A 415 -7.05 32.00 15.05
CA SER A 415 -6.57 31.90 13.66
C SER A 415 -5.19 32.51 13.45
N THR A 416 -4.30 32.39 14.43
CA THR A 416 -2.94 32.90 14.37
C THR A 416 -1.97 31.85 13.86
N LEU A 417 -1.08 32.25 12.96
CA LEU A 417 0.03 31.45 12.43
C LEU A 417 1.35 32.05 12.92
N SER A 418 2.18 31.21 13.55
CA SER A 418 3.58 31.52 13.84
C SER A 418 4.48 30.67 12.97
N VAL A 419 5.20 31.30 12.05
CA VAL A 419 6.15 30.66 11.15
C VAL A 419 7.56 30.99 11.57
N SER A 420 8.42 30.00 11.62
CA SER A 420 9.85 30.18 11.81
C SER A 420 10.59 29.50 10.67
N PHE A 421 11.14 30.30 9.75
CA PHE A 421 11.89 29.83 8.58
C PHE A 421 12.63 30.98 7.89
N PRO A 422 13.87 30.75 7.45
CA PRO A 422 14.74 29.63 7.81
C PRO A 422 15.30 29.79 9.23
N ASN A 423 15.36 28.68 9.95
CA ASN A 423 16.16 28.58 11.17
C ASN A 423 17.30 27.63 10.86
N PHE A 424 18.54 28.09 10.95
CA PHE A 424 19.67 27.20 10.79
C PHE A 424 20.69 27.38 11.90
N THR A 425 21.35 26.29 12.22
CA THR A 425 22.43 26.25 13.21
C THR A 425 23.62 25.55 12.61
N LEU A 426 24.77 26.23 12.65
CA LEU A 426 26.07 25.69 12.34
C LEU A 426 26.79 25.37 13.64
N SER A 427 27.23 24.16 13.84
CA SER A 427 27.93 23.73 15.04
C SER A 427 29.28 23.12 14.71
N LEU A 428 30.31 23.67 15.30
CA LEU A 428 31.63 23.06 15.37
C LEU A 428 31.81 22.49 16.77
N SER A 429 31.86 21.16 16.87
CA SER A 429 32.16 20.49 18.14
C SER A 429 33.54 20.89 18.65
N GLN A 430 33.75 20.73 19.94
CA GLN A 430 34.97 21.12 20.59
C GLN A 430 36.22 20.61 19.89
N ILE A 431 37.11 21.51 19.53
CA ILE A 431 38.41 21.25 18.92
C ILE A 431 39.50 21.82 19.80
N ALA A 432 40.69 21.23 19.75
CA ALA A 432 41.89 21.77 20.35
C ALA A 432 42.79 22.27 19.19
N PRO A 433 42.69 23.57 18.79
CA PRO A 433 43.34 24.07 17.58
C PRO A 433 44.85 24.04 17.67
N PHE A 434 45.40 24.13 18.86
CA PHE A 434 46.82 24.16 19.11
C PHE A 434 47.43 22.79 19.44
N LYS A 435 46.64 21.71 19.38
CA LYS A 435 47.13 20.37 19.67
C LYS A 435 48.02 19.85 18.55
N ARG A 436 49.22 19.41 18.92
CA ARG A 436 50.21 18.85 17.96
C ARG A 436 49.66 17.56 17.34
N LYS A 437 49.85 17.38 16.05
CA LYS A 437 49.47 16.17 15.30
C LYS A 437 50.25 14.90 15.76
N ARG A 438 51.50 15.09 16.18
CA ARG A 438 52.35 14.03 16.75
C ARG A 438 52.80 14.51 18.12
N ALA A 439 52.15 14.02 19.17
CA ALA A 439 52.50 14.35 20.55
C ALA A 439 53.67 13.48 21.00
N VAL A 440 54.80 14.12 21.30
CA VAL A 440 55.93 13.48 21.99
C VAL A 440 56.11 14.19 23.32
N GLY A 441 56.03 13.44 24.41
CA GLY A 441 56.08 13.96 25.78
C GLY A 441 54.76 14.50 26.31
N ALA A 442 54.78 15.19 27.48
CA ALA A 442 53.57 15.71 28.13
C ALA A 442 52.89 16.79 27.28
N GLU A 443 51.54 16.88 27.41
CA GLU A 443 50.75 17.96 26.79
C GLU A 443 51.18 19.33 27.31
N ARG A 444 51.48 20.25 26.42
CA ARG A 444 51.80 21.62 26.75
C ARG A 444 50.52 22.40 27.12
N TRP A 445 50.66 23.46 27.90
CA TRP A 445 49.53 24.24 28.38
C TRP A 445 48.60 24.76 27.29
N TYR A 446 49.12 25.18 26.13
CA TYR A 446 48.33 25.67 25.00
C TYR A 446 47.58 24.53 24.25
N GLU A 447 48.04 23.32 24.34
CA GLU A 447 47.36 22.15 23.75
C GLU A 447 46.07 21.80 24.46
N LYS A 448 45.90 22.23 25.70
CA LYS A 448 44.72 22.07 26.52
C LYS A 448 43.64 23.11 26.22
N ILE A 449 43.92 24.12 25.42
CA ILE A 449 42.96 25.11 24.96
C ILE A 449 42.00 24.44 23.95
N LYS A 450 40.76 24.47 24.27
CA LYS A 450 39.65 23.93 23.48
C LYS A 450 38.69 25.03 23.09
N MET A 451 38.20 24.99 21.89
CA MET A 451 37.18 25.93 21.40
C MET A 451 36.09 25.18 20.64
N SER A 452 34.91 25.74 20.69
CA SER A 452 33.80 25.34 19.86
C SER A 452 33.14 26.56 19.21
N TYR A 453 32.30 26.34 18.24
CA TYR A 453 31.57 27.43 17.61
C TYR A 453 30.13 27.01 17.37
N THR A 454 29.21 27.91 17.65
CA THR A 454 27.80 27.75 17.28
C THR A 454 27.32 29.07 16.66
N GLY A 455 26.98 28.99 15.38
CA GLY A 455 26.28 30.04 14.65
C GLY A 455 24.81 29.65 14.47
N SER A 456 23.88 30.50 14.94
CA SER A 456 22.45 30.27 14.73
C SER A 456 21.82 31.47 14.06
N PHE A 457 21.00 31.20 13.05
CA PHE A 457 20.13 32.19 12.41
C PHE A 457 18.68 31.80 12.68
N GLN A 458 17.88 32.73 13.13
CA GLN A 458 16.48 32.54 13.40
C GLN A 458 15.68 33.62 12.70
N ASN A 459 14.63 33.20 12.00
CA ASN A 459 13.71 34.11 11.36
C ASN A 459 12.27 33.66 11.67
N SER A 460 11.44 34.58 12.19
CA SER A 460 10.09 34.24 12.61
C SER A 460 9.10 35.34 12.26
N LEU A 461 7.86 34.92 12.00
CA LEU A 461 6.74 35.79 11.73
C LEU A 461 5.50 35.26 12.44
N THR A 462 4.74 36.11 13.09
CA THR A 462 3.44 35.78 13.67
C THR A 462 2.40 36.71 13.06
N ALA A 463 1.38 36.14 12.42
CA ALA A 463 0.31 36.90 11.76
C ALA A 463 -0.99 36.12 11.80
N LYS A 464 -2.10 36.78 11.53
CA LYS A 464 -3.39 36.11 11.33
C LYS A 464 -3.41 35.39 9.97
N GLN A 465 -4.12 34.27 9.90
CA GLN A 465 -4.18 33.41 8.70
C GLN A 465 -4.63 34.16 7.44
N ASN A 466 -5.57 35.13 7.57
CA ASN A 466 -6.07 35.95 6.46
C ASN A 466 -5.08 37.02 5.97
N GLU A 467 -4.02 37.29 6.73
CA GLU A 467 -3.00 38.31 6.44
C GLU A 467 -1.71 37.71 5.89
N PHE A 468 -1.52 36.41 6.06
CA PHE A 468 -0.25 35.72 5.84
C PHE A 468 0.34 35.90 4.42
N PHE A 469 -0.47 36.13 3.41
CA PHE A 469 -0.02 36.34 2.03
C PHE A 469 -0.03 37.80 1.59
N LYS A 470 -0.24 38.75 2.49
CA LYS A 470 -0.20 40.18 2.15
C LYS A 470 1.25 40.67 2.07
N LYS A 471 1.53 41.55 1.12
CA LYS A 471 2.87 42.14 0.92
C LYS A 471 3.38 42.95 2.13
N SER A 472 2.47 43.44 2.96
CA SER A 472 2.80 44.20 4.20
C SER A 472 3.61 43.39 5.20
N LEU A 473 3.47 42.05 5.21
CA LEU A 473 4.17 41.18 6.17
C LEU A 473 5.68 41.06 5.94
N VAL A 474 6.21 41.51 4.82
CA VAL A 474 7.65 41.39 4.52
C VAL A 474 8.50 42.15 5.58
N LYS A 475 7.97 43.25 6.12
CA LYS A 475 8.63 44.05 7.18
C LYS A 475 8.45 43.46 8.57
N ASP A 476 7.48 42.59 8.78
CA ASP A 476 7.13 42.05 10.10
C ASP A 476 7.97 40.84 10.52
N TRP A 477 8.77 40.32 9.63
CA TRP A 477 9.69 39.25 9.96
C TRP A 477 10.71 39.66 11.00
N ALA A 478 10.76 38.92 12.11
CA ALA A 478 11.76 39.06 13.13
C ALA A 478 12.94 38.14 12.83
N ASN A 479 14.05 38.71 12.48
CA ASN A 479 15.26 37.94 12.22
C ASN A 479 16.38 38.31 13.16
N GLY A 480 17.19 37.33 13.50
CA GLY A 480 18.36 37.47 14.32
C GLY A 480 19.40 36.40 14.01
N MET A 481 20.65 36.79 14.13
CA MET A 481 21.78 35.90 14.03
C MET A 481 22.60 35.95 15.30
N ARG A 482 23.05 34.79 15.78
CA ARG A 482 23.90 34.66 16.94
C ARG A 482 25.13 33.85 16.62
N HIS A 483 26.27 34.38 16.93
CA HIS A 483 27.54 33.66 16.94
C HIS A 483 27.97 33.45 18.39
N SER A 484 28.36 32.24 18.75
CA SER A 484 28.86 31.90 20.06
C SER A 484 30.18 31.13 19.94
N VAL A 485 31.20 31.65 20.59
CA VAL A 485 32.56 31.09 20.56
C VAL A 485 33.04 30.89 22.00
N PRO A 486 32.69 29.75 22.63
CA PRO A 486 33.28 29.40 23.92
C PRO A 486 34.69 28.84 23.72
N VAL A 487 35.62 29.36 24.52
CA VAL A 487 37.00 28.88 24.61
C VAL A 487 37.26 28.49 26.07
N SER A 488 37.76 27.30 26.30
CA SER A 488 38.05 26.78 27.63
C SER A 488 39.38 26.05 27.69
N ALA A 489 40.00 26.04 28.83
CA ALA A 489 41.18 25.21 29.09
C ALA A 489 41.07 24.62 30.51
N THR A 490 41.70 23.48 30.73
CA THR A 490 41.74 22.86 32.07
C THR A 490 43.21 22.57 32.43
N PHE A 491 43.66 23.10 33.55
CA PHE A 491 45.00 22.90 34.05
C PHE A 491 44.93 22.25 35.43
N SER A 492 45.74 21.27 35.69
CA SER A 492 45.91 20.71 37.03
C SER A 492 47.10 21.42 37.70
N LEU A 493 46.85 22.09 38.79
CA LEU A 493 47.84 22.74 39.63
C LEU A 493 48.14 21.84 40.84
N PHE A 494 49.40 21.59 41.10
CA PHE A 494 49.89 20.76 42.23
C PHE A 494 49.24 19.37 42.28
N GLN A 495 48.72 18.82 41.14
CA GLN A 495 48.04 17.56 40.99
C GLN A 495 46.65 17.42 41.69
N TYR A 496 46.29 18.36 42.56
CA TYR A 496 45.07 18.30 43.37
C TYR A 496 44.03 19.37 42.99
N ILE A 497 44.46 20.47 42.37
CA ILE A 497 43.57 21.58 42.01
C ILE A 497 43.45 21.67 40.50
N ASN A 498 42.22 21.49 39.99
CA ASN A 498 41.91 21.73 38.58
C ASN A 498 41.42 23.19 38.42
N VAL A 499 42.14 23.94 37.62
CA VAL A 499 41.78 25.32 37.26
C VAL A 499 41.24 25.29 35.83
N SER A 500 39.98 25.67 35.67
CA SER A 500 39.29 25.67 34.38
C SER A 500 38.85 27.09 34.00
N PRO A 501 39.72 27.89 33.39
CA PRO A 501 39.32 29.16 32.80
C PRO A 501 38.46 28.94 31.57
N SER A 502 37.42 29.74 31.39
CA SER A 502 36.56 29.78 30.23
C SER A 502 36.23 31.19 29.82
N ILE A 503 36.20 31.43 28.54
CA ILE A 503 35.81 32.69 27.91
C ILE A 503 34.72 32.38 26.90
N SER A 504 33.59 33.05 26.95
CA SER A 504 32.52 32.94 26.01
C SER A 504 32.26 34.28 25.35
N MET A 505 32.39 34.30 24.05
CA MET A 505 32.08 35.45 23.20
C MET A 505 30.76 35.16 22.46
N ASN A 506 29.79 36.06 22.62
CA ASN A 506 28.53 36.00 21.91
C ASN A 506 28.29 37.29 21.15
N ASP A 507 28.02 37.15 19.88
CA ASP A 507 27.64 38.25 19.00
C ASP A 507 26.22 38.01 18.50
N ARG A 508 25.33 39.00 18.69
CA ARG A 508 23.93 38.94 18.26
C ARG A 508 23.65 40.08 17.29
N MET A 509 23.18 39.73 16.14
CA MET A 509 22.87 40.63 15.04
C MET A 509 21.38 40.65 14.78
N TYR A 510 20.80 41.83 14.60
CA TYR A 510 19.37 42.05 14.37
C TYR A 510 19.18 43.03 13.22
N THR A 511 18.08 42.91 12.46
CA THR A 511 17.72 43.87 11.41
C THR A 511 16.68 44.91 11.84
N ARG A 512 16.20 44.81 13.07
CA ARG A 512 15.27 45.78 13.63
C ARG A 512 15.50 45.99 15.10
N LYS A 513 15.17 47.19 15.61
CA LYS A 513 15.13 47.56 17.01
C LYS A 513 13.74 48.02 17.36
N ILE A 514 13.21 47.56 18.47
CA ILE A 514 11.92 47.97 19.02
C ILE A 514 12.21 48.85 20.22
N ARG A 515 11.72 50.08 20.16
CA ARG A 515 11.74 51.04 21.28
C ARG A 515 10.32 51.13 21.83
N ARG A 516 10.18 50.89 23.08
CA ARG A 516 8.92 51.06 23.82
C ARG A 516 9.00 52.29 24.67
N SER A 517 8.03 53.15 24.56
CA SER A 517 7.90 54.36 25.38
C SER A 517 6.45 54.51 25.87
N TRP A 518 6.30 54.96 27.08
CA TRP A 518 4.98 55.29 27.58
C TRP A 518 4.57 56.66 27.02
N ASP A 519 3.41 56.71 26.36
CA ASP A 519 2.80 57.98 25.93
C ASP A 519 1.78 58.42 26.99
N PRO A 520 2.06 59.50 27.73
CA PRO A 520 1.15 59.99 28.76
C PRO A 520 -0.18 60.49 28.19
N ALA A 521 -0.18 61.00 26.94
CA ALA A 521 -1.37 61.54 26.31
C ALA A 521 -2.34 60.42 25.87
N ALA A 522 -1.81 59.30 25.39
CA ALA A 522 -2.58 58.11 25.00
C ALA A 522 -2.82 57.16 26.18
N SER A 523 -2.19 57.39 27.35
CA SER A 523 -2.17 56.46 28.51
C SER A 523 -1.87 55.00 28.09
N ALA A 524 -1.00 54.83 27.10
CA ALA A 524 -0.66 53.54 26.51
C ALA A 524 0.83 53.43 26.19
N GLU A 525 1.30 52.20 26.09
CA GLU A 525 2.65 51.89 25.60
C GLU A 525 2.69 52.04 24.09
N VAL A 526 3.52 52.94 23.57
CA VAL A 526 3.77 53.13 22.15
C VAL A 526 5.04 52.41 21.78
N GLN A 527 4.95 51.60 20.74
CA GLN A 527 6.06 50.83 20.20
C GLN A 527 6.54 51.44 18.87
N ASP A 528 7.77 51.91 18.84
CA ASP A 528 8.43 52.39 17.64
C ASP A 528 9.42 51.36 17.14
N THR A 529 9.35 51.03 15.85
CA THR A 529 10.19 50.02 15.21
C THR A 529 11.10 50.68 14.19
N THR A 530 12.40 50.67 14.47
CA THR A 530 13.42 51.17 13.56
C THR A 530 14.12 50.03 12.85
N TYR A 531 14.19 50.11 11.53
CA TYR A 531 14.82 49.10 10.69
C TYR A 531 16.25 49.54 10.35
N ASN A 532 17.22 48.87 10.94
CA ASN A 532 18.63 49.04 10.67
C ASN A 532 19.38 47.81 11.17
N PHE A 533 20.64 47.68 10.80
CA PHE A 533 21.50 46.62 11.32
C PHE A 533 21.97 47.02 12.76
N TYR A 534 21.68 46.14 13.70
CA TYR A 534 22.07 46.30 15.11
C TYR A 534 22.90 45.07 15.51
N ASN A 535 24.02 45.36 16.19
CA ASN A 535 24.91 44.34 16.73
C ASN A 535 25.03 44.51 18.25
N VAL A 536 24.94 43.40 18.99
CA VAL A 536 25.13 43.36 20.45
C VAL A 536 26.16 42.27 20.73
N PHE A 537 27.26 42.71 21.31
CA PHE A 537 28.38 41.86 21.65
C PHE A 537 28.46 41.63 23.17
N ASP A 538 28.50 40.36 23.61
CA ASP A 538 28.67 39.94 24.99
C ASP A 538 29.98 39.19 25.16
N PHE A 539 30.70 39.55 26.19
CA PHE A 539 31.90 38.83 26.60
C PHE A 539 31.75 38.37 28.04
N ASN A 540 31.92 37.09 28.30
CA ASN A 540 31.85 36.50 29.62
C ASN A 540 33.13 35.70 29.88
N ALA A 541 33.81 35.98 31.00
CA ALA A 541 34.98 35.23 31.45
C ALA A 541 34.69 34.65 32.85
N SER A 542 35.04 33.38 33.02
CA SER A 542 34.90 32.68 34.30
C SER A 542 36.10 31.76 34.55
N VAL A 543 36.40 31.54 35.81
CA VAL A 543 37.40 30.57 36.24
C VAL A 543 36.76 29.68 37.30
N SER A 544 36.73 28.37 37.04
CA SER A 544 36.34 27.38 38.06
C SER A 544 37.57 26.71 38.65
N LEU A 545 37.50 26.48 39.95
CA LEU A 545 38.53 25.77 40.72
C LEU A 545 37.87 24.55 41.35
N ASP A 546 38.34 23.37 40.97
CA ASP A 546 37.86 22.10 41.50
C ASP A 546 39.03 21.37 42.20
N THR A 547 38.81 20.93 43.41
CA THR A 547 39.82 20.14 44.14
C THR A 547 39.41 18.67 44.18
N LYS A 548 40.36 17.78 43.98
CA LYS A 548 40.19 16.37 44.32
C LYS A 548 40.65 16.16 45.76
N ILE A 549 39.72 15.84 46.62
CA ILE A 549 40.01 15.32 47.96
C ILE A 549 40.27 13.84 47.85
#